data_bafb42535ebc552e2f8f5c004878e3b4
#
_entry.id   bafb42535ebc552e2f8f5c004878e3b4
#
_cell.length_a   1.000
_cell.length_b   1.000
_cell.length_c   1.000
_cell.angle_alpha   90.00
_cell.angle_beta   90.00
_cell.angle_gamma   90.00
#
_symmetry.space_group_name_H-M   'P 1'
#
loop_
_entity.id
_entity.type
_entity.pdbx_description
1 polymer ?
#
loop_
_entity_poly.entity_id
_entity_poly.type
_entity_poly.pdbx_seq_one_letter_code
_entity_poly.pdbx_strand_id
1 'polypeptide(L)'
;DSFLYNNGYTKSITDKLDEMGITHTTFFDVAPDPTLACAKEGAAAMRAFQPDCIIAVGGGSAMDAGKIMWVLYEHPDVDFMDMAMRFVDIRKRVYTFPKMGEKASFIAVPTSAGTGSEVTPFAVITDEQSGVKYPLADYELMPNMAIVDADMMMNAPKGLTSASGIDAVSHALEAIAAMLATDFTDGLAKQSLKMIFEYLPRAYDNGPNDPVAREKMAHAATMAGMAFANAFLGVCHSMAHKLGAFHHLPHGVANALMLDEVLRFNAAEVPTKMGTFPQYDHPHTLERYADVADYLGLKGKNDSEKLESLIAAIDELKEKIGIKKTIRDYGVDEKVFLDTLDDMVEQAFDDQCTGANPRYPLMSEIKQMYLNAYYGK
;
A
#
# COMPACT_ATOMS: atom_id res chain seq x y z
N ASP A 1 3.26 17.50 -1.46
CA ASP A 1 4.49 17.64 -0.67
C ASP A 1 5.39 18.73 -1.22
N SER A 2 6.36 19.17 -0.42
CA SER A 2 7.25 20.30 -0.77
C SER A 2 8.14 20.01 -1.99
N PHE A 3 8.53 18.76 -2.23
CA PHE A 3 9.32 18.42 -3.41
C PHE A 3 8.50 18.65 -4.70
N LEU A 4 7.28 18.15 -4.75
CA LEU A 4 6.42 18.31 -5.93
C LEU A 4 6.04 19.77 -6.16
N TYR A 5 5.73 20.50 -5.10
CA TYR A 5 5.42 21.92 -5.19
C TYR A 5 6.60 22.74 -5.73
N ASN A 6 7.79 22.58 -5.11
CA ASN A 6 8.99 23.33 -5.48
C ASN A 6 9.52 22.98 -6.88
N ASN A 7 9.21 21.78 -7.39
CA ASN A 7 9.59 21.35 -8.73
C ASN A 7 8.46 21.57 -9.78
N GLY A 8 7.38 22.26 -9.42
CA GLY A 8 6.37 22.73 -10.36
C GLY A 8 5.35 21.67 -10.79
N TYR A 9 5.28 20.51 -10.15
CA TYR A 9 4.30 19.48 -10.52
C TYR A 9 2.85 19.93 -10.32
N THR A 10 2.58 20.75 -9.31
CA THR A 10 1.24 21.29 -9.06
C THR A 10 0.89 22.44 -10.01
N LYS A 11 1.90 23.01 -10.68
CA LYS A 11 1.71 24.20 -11.52
C LYS A 11 0.81 23.95 -12.74
N SER A 12 0.86 22.77 -13.32
CA SER A 12 -0.03 22.37 -14.42
C SER A 12 -1.51 22.42 -14.02
N ILE A 13 -1.81 22.17 -12.76
CA ILE A 13 -3.17 22.21 -12.21
C ILE A 13 -3.52 23.65 -11.85
N THR A 14 -2.66 24.34 -11.08
CA THR A 14 -2.95 25.70 -10.60
C THR A 14 -3.06 26.69 -11.76
N ASP A 15 -2.21 26.58 -12.80
CA ASP A 15 -2.31 27.43 -13.99
C ASP A 15 -3.67 27.26 -14.71
N LYS A 16 -4.21 26.03 -14.74
CA LYS A 16 -5.53 25.76 -15.31
C LYS A 16 -6.67 26.34 -14.46
N LEU A 17 -6.54 26.26 -13.14
CA LEU A 17 -7.52 26.88 -12.24
C LEU A 17 -7.51 28.41 -12.42
N ASP A 18 -6.33 29.02 -12.56
CA ASP A 18 -6.19 30.46 -12.84
C ASP A 18 -6.81 30.84 -14.18
N GLU A 19 -6.53 30.08 -15.27
CA GLU A 19 -7.15 30.27 -16.57
C GLU A 19 -8.69 30.22 -16.52
N MET A 20 -9.23 29.39 -15.66
CA MET A 20 -10.69 29.24 -15.45
C MET A 20 -11.27 30.25 -14.45
N GLY A 21 -10.44 31.09 -13.81
CA GLY A 21 -10.86 32.04 -12.80
C GLY A 21 -11.31 31.38 -11.51
N ILE A 22 -10.83 30.17 -11.21
CA ILE A 22 -11.15 29.44 -9.98
C ILE A 22 -10.15 29.81 -8.90
N THR A 23 -10.66 30.37 -7.78
CA THR A 23 -9.85 30.70 -6.61
C THR A 23 -9.30 29.44 -5.96
N HIS A 24 -8.00 29.40 -5.72
CA HIS A 24 -7.36 28.26 -5.10
C HIS A 24 -6.26 28.68 -4.09
N THR A 25 -5.86 27.76 -3.23
CA THR A 25 -4.70 27.86 -2.36
C THR A 25 -3.98 26.52 -2.35
N THR A 26 -2.71 26.50 -1.94
CA THR A 26 -1.92 25.28 -1.90
C THR A 26 -1.32 25.08 -0.51
N PHE A 27 -1.49 23.89 0.04
CA PHE A 27 -0.78 23.39 1.21
C PHE A 27 0.19 22.30 0.75
N PHE A 28 1.49 22.45 1.05
CA PHE A 28 2.53 21.54 0.53
C PHE A 28 3.53 21.06 1.60
N ASP A 29 3.35 21.45 2.84
CA ASP A 29 4.25 21.05 3.93
C ASP A 29 3.87 19.66 4.47
N VAL A 30 3.99 18.66 3.61
CA VAL A 30 3.73 17.26 3.92
C VAL A 30 5.01 16.46 3.75
N ALA A 31 5.53 15.94 4.86
CA ALA A 31 6.69 15.05 4.87
C ALA A 31 6.31 13.60 4.51
N PRO A 32 7.26 12.77 4.07
CA PRO A 32 7.09 11.32 4.08
C PRO A 32 6.68 10.85 5.50
N ASP A 33 5.80 9.84 5.58
CA ASP A 33 5.20 9.40 6.84
C ASP A 33 4.49 10.56 7.58
N PRO A 34 3.37 11.06 7.04
CA PRO A 34 2.73 12.26 7.54
C PRO A 34 2.23 12.09 8.97
N THR A 35 2.35 13.17 9.74
CA THR A 35 1.96 13.19 11.15
C THR A 35 0.55 13.75 11.37
N LEU A 36 -0.03 13.42 12.50
CA LEU A 36 -1.31 13.99 12.91
C LEU A 36 -1.23 15.51 13.09
N ALA A 37 -0.08 16.04 13.53
CA ALA A 37 0.15 17.49 13.59
C ALA A 37 0.07 18.13 12.21
N CYS A 38 0.76 17.58 11.21
CA CYS A 38 0.67 18.03 9.82
C CYS A 38 -0.79 18.02 9.29
N ALA A 39 -1.53 16.96 9.58
CA ALA A 39 -2.94 16.87 9.18
C ALA A 39 -3.81 17.94 9.85
N LYS A 40 -3.56 18.27 11.12
CA LYS A 40 -4.25 19.37 11.84
C LYS A 40 -3.92 20.75 11.25
N GLU A 41 -2.67 21.00 10.87
CA GLU A 41 -2.24 22.23 10.20
C GLU A 41 -2.91 22.41 8.84
N GLY A 42 -2.92 21.36 8.01
CA GLY A 42 -3.62 21.36 6.73
C GLY A 42 -5.12 21.59 6.88
N ALA A 43 -5.76 20.96 7.86
CA ALA A 43 -7.17 21.19 8.16
C ALA A 43 -7.44 22.63 8.64
N ALA A 44 -6.50 23.24 9.38
CA ALA A 44 -6.60 24.66 9.76
C ALA A 44 -6.52 25.58 8.53
N ALA A 45 -5.61 25.31 7.58
CA ALA A 45 -5.54 26.02 6.31
C ALA A 45 -6.85 25.86 5.50
N MET A 46 -7.44 24.65 5.46
CA MET A 46 -8.74 24.43 4.83
C MET A 46 -9.86 25.25 5.51
N ARG A 47 -9.90 25.30 6.84
CA ARG A 47 -10.90 26.11 7.56
C ARG A 47 -10.77 27.61 7.26
N ALA A 48 -9.54 28.09 7.06
CA ALA A 48 -9.31 29.50 6.69
C ALA A 48 -9.75 29.81 5.27
N PHE A 49 -9.55 28.88 4.33
CA PHE A 49 -9.89 29.06 2.92
C PHE A 49 -11.32 28.64 2.56
N GLN A 50 -11.87 27.63 3.27
CA GLN A 50 -13.19 27.01 3.05
C GLN A 50 -13.37 26.43 1.64
N PRO A 51 -12.54 25.43 1.22
CA PRO A 51 -12.66 24.82 -0.08
C PRO A 51 -13.96 23.99 -0.18
N ASP A 52 -14.52 23.95 -1.37
CA ASP A 52 -15.58 23.01 -1.79
C ASP A 52 -15.02 21.84 -2.61
N CYS A 53 -13.73 21.90 -2.97
CA CYS A 53 -12.99 20.84 -3.63
C CYS A 53 -11.55 20.77 -3.09
N ILE A 54 -11.10 19.57 -2.76
CA ILE A 54 -9.74 19.27 -2.32
C ILE A 54 -9.07 18.42 -3.40
N ILE A 55 -7.90 18.85 -3.90
CA ILE A 55 -7.12 18.08 -4.86
C ILE A 55 -5.81 17.66 -4.18
N ALA A 56 -5.70 16.38 -3.85
CA ALA A 56 -4.50 15.80 -3.26
C ALA A 56 -3.57 15.28 -4.38
N VAL A 57 -2.42 15.94 -4.54
CA VAL A 57 -1.42 15.61 -5.57
C VAL A 57 -0.18 15.06 -4.91
N GLY A 58 0.17 13.81 -5.17
CA GLY A 58 1.38 13.21 -4.60
C GLY A 58 1.39 11.69 -4.56
N GLY A 59 2.34 11.15 -3.82
CA GLY A 59 2.37 9.73 -3.46
C GLY A 59 1.38 9.41 -2.33
N GLY A 60 1.43 8.18 -1.81
CA GLY A 60 0.56 7.73 -0.73
C GLY A 60 0.54 8.68 0.47
N SER A 61 1.71 9.13 0.94
CA SER A 61 1.83 10.03 2.08
C SER A 61 1.04 11.34 1.91
N ALA A 62 1.13 11.97 0.74
CA ALA A 62 0.41 13.22 0.46
C ALA A 62 -1.10 12.99 0.36
N MET A 63 -1.52 11.90 -0.28
CA MET A 63 -2.95 11.55 -0.40
C MET A 63 -3.54 11.15 0.96
N ASP A 64 -2.82 10.36 1.75
CA ASP A 64 -3.25 9.94 3.08
C ASP A 64 -3.37 11.14 4.04
N ALA A 65 -2.36 12.03 4.05
CA ALA A 65 -2.45 13.29 4.79
C ALA A 65 -3.68 14.11 4.35
N GLY A 66 -3.89 14.23 3.04
CA GLY A 66 -5.03 14.93 2.46
C GLY A 66 -6.38 14.37 2.92
N LYS A 67 -6.53 13.03 2.98
CA LYS A 67 -7.74 12.38 3.49
C LYS A 67 -7.98 12.72 4.96
N ILE A 68 -6.95 12.67 5.80
CA ILE A 68 -7.11 13.02 7.23
C ILE A 68 -7.38 14.52 7.40
N MET A 69 -6.71 15.38 6.63
CA MET A 69 -7.01 16.82 6.59
C MET A 69 -8.48 17.07 6.22
N TRP A 70 -8.99 16.35 5.24
CA TRP A 70 -10.40 16.42 4.82
C TRP A 70 -11.35 16.05 5.96
N VAL A 71 -11.09 14.92 6.66
CA VAL A 71 -11.89 14.54 7.84
C VAL A 71 -11.88 15.64 8.90
N LEU A 72 -10.70 16.14 9.29
CA LEU A 72 -10.56 17.16 10.32
C LEU A 72 -11.12 18.53 9.88
N TYR A 73 -11.22 18.79 8.58
CA TYR A 73 -11.87 19.98 8.02
C TYR A 73 -13.39 19.90 8.14
N GLU A 74 -13.97 18.76 7.73
CA GLU A 74 -15.42 18.59 7.78
C GLU A 74 -15.95 18.36 9.20
N HIS A 75 -15.18 17.60 9.99
CA HIS A 75 -15.56 17.16 11.35
C HIS A 75 -14.44 17.49 12.35
N PRO A 76 -14.31 18.76 12.77
CA PRO A 76 -13.21 19.18 13.65
C PRO A 76 -13.24 18.59 15.07
N ASP A 77 -14.39 18.07 15.48
CA ASP A 77 -14.63 17.54 16.83
C ASP A 77 -14.48 16.01 16.92
N VAL A 78 -14.05 15.32 15.82
CA VAL A 78 -13.84 13.88 15.87
C VAL A 78 -12.67 13.51 16.77
N ASP A 79 -12.81 12.42 17.51
CA ASP A 79 -11.69 11.82 18.23
C ASP A 79 -10.87 10.94 17.26
N PHE A 80 -9.58 11.24 17.15
CA PHE A 80 -8.69 10.49 16.28
C PHE A 80 -8.56 9.03 16.71
N MET A 81 -8.49 8.76 18.02
CA MET A 81 -8.32 7.41 18.54
C MET A 81 -9.55 6.53 18.30
N ASP A 82 -10.75 7.13 18.30
CA ASP A 82 -11.97 6.43 17.91
C ASP A 82 -11.92 6.01 16.43
N MET A 83 -11.44 6.88 15.55
CA MET A 83 -11.26 6.56 14.12
C MET A 83 -10.20 5.50 13.90
N ALA A 84 -9.15 5.49 14.70
CA ALA A 84 -8.02 4.55 14.64
C ALA A 84 -8.33 3.21 15.30
N MET A 85 -9.53 3.03 15.89
CA MET A 85 -9.93 1.79 16.54
C MET A 85 -9.90 0.61 15.56
N ARG A 86 -9.27 -0.48 15.98
CA ARG A 86 -9.18 -1.73 15.20
C ARG A 86 -10.55 -2.35 14.98
N PHE A 87 -10.68 -3.10 13.89
CA PHE A 87 -11.86 -3.86 13.53
C PHE A 87 -11.46 -5.19 12.86
N VAL A 88 -12.30 -6.19 12.97
CA VAL A 88 -12.12 -7.47 12.25
C VAL A 88 -12.69 -7.38 10.83
N ASP A 89 -13.79 -6.66 10.68
CA ASP A 89 -14.46 -6.44 9.39
C ASP A 89 -14.87 -4.96 9.31
N ILE A 90 -14.38 -4.24 8.31
CA ILE A 90 -14.66 -2.83 8.08
C ILE A 90 -16.18 -2.52 8.05
N ARG A 91 -16.99 -3.48 7.64
CA ARG A 91 -18.45 -3.37 7.58
C ARG A 91 -19.14 -3.51 8.93
N LYS A 92 -18.41 -3.91 9.98
CA LYS A 92 -18.94 -4.23 11.32
C LYS A 92 -18.16 -3.50 12.43
N ARG A 93 -17.84 -2.23 12.20
CA ARG A 93 -17.14 -1.41 13.19
C ARG A 93 -18.02 -1.04 14.37
N VAL A 94 -17.40 -0.90 15.53
CA VAL A 94 -18.06 -0.35 16.74
C VAL A 94 -18.20 1.17 16.61
N TYR A 95 -17.15 1.84 16.13
CA TYR A 95 -17.18 3.28 15.87
C TYR A 95 -17.84 3.59 14.52
N THR A 96 -18.77 4.53 14.51
CA THR A 96 -19.36 5.04 13.27
C THR A 96 -18.52 6.20 12.75
N PHE A 97 -17.87 5.99 11.60
CA PHE A 97 -17.08 7.04 10.96
C PHE A 97 -18.01 8.19 10.50
N PRO A 98 -17.59 9.45 10.63
CA PRO A 98 -18.42 10.57 10.19
C PRO A 98 -18.62 10.54 8.68
N LYS A 99 -19.79 10.96 8.23
CA LYS A 99 -20.09 11.03 6.80
C LYS A 99 -19.29 12.15 6.15
N MET A 100 -18.63 11.82 5.04
CA MET A 100 -17.74 12.73 4.32
C MET A 100 -18.37 13.28 3.05
N GLY A 101 -17.82 14.40 2.56
CA GLY A 101 -18.23 15.02 1.29
C GLY A 101 -19.38 16.00 1.41
N GLU A 102 -19.72 16.47 2.61
CA GLU A 102 -20.77 17.49 2.82
C GLU A 102 -20.25 18.91 2.56
N LYS A 103 -18.97 19.18 2.86
CA LYS A 103 -18.33 20.48 2.65
C LYS A 103 -17.49 20.53 1.39
N ALA A 104 -16.74 19.45 1.10
CA ALA A 104 -15.82 19.42 -0.02
C ALA A 104 -15.75 18.03 -0.67
N SER A 105 -15.64 18.00 -1.99
CA SER A 105 -15.26 16.81 -2.75
C SER A 105 -13.76 16.58 -2.65
N PHE A 106 -13.33 15.31 -2.68
CA PHE A 106 -11.93 14.92 -2.64
C PHE A 106 -11.49 14.28 -3.96
N ILE A 107 -10.50 14.87 -4.62
CA ILE A 107 -9.88 14.38 -5.84
C ILE A 107 -8.45 13.96 -5.53
N ALA A 108 -8.07 12.73 -5.91
CA ALA A 108 -6.73 12.22 -5.75
C ALA A 108 -6.00 12.14 -7.09
N VAL A 109 -4.76 12.64 -7.12
CA VAL A 109 -3.89 12.64 -8.30
C VAL A 109 -2.55 12.01 -7.92
N PRO A 110 -2.35 10.70 -8.16
CA PRO A 110 -1.13 10.02 -7.77
C PRO A 110 0.07 10.44 -8.63
N THR A 111 1.25 10.54 -8.00
CA THR A 111 2.53 10.81 -8.65
C THR A 111 3.51 9.64 -8.53
N SER A 112 3.06 8.52 -7.98
CA SER A 112 3.78 7.25 -7.91
C SER A 112 2.85 6.10 -8.29
N ALA A 113 3.39 5.07 -8.92
CA ALA A 113 2.66 3.90 -9.33
C ALA A 113 2.88 2.74 -8.33
N GLY A 114 2.15 2.74 -7.22
CA GLY A 114 2.34 1.72 -6.17
C GLY A 114 1.21 1.65 -5.16
N THR A 115 1.01 2.69 -4.36
CA THR A 115 0.15 2.63 -3.18
C THR A 115 -1.34 2.44 -3.45
N GLY A 116 -1.84 2.89 -4.60
CA GLY A 116 -3.27 2.85 -4.91
C GLY A 116 -4.14 3.72 -3.99
N SER A 117 -3.55 4.66 -3.22
CA SER A 117 -4.30 5.47 -2.27
C SER A 117 -5.41 6.29 -2.92
N GLU A 118 -5.28 6.61 -4.21
CA GLU A 118 -6.29 7.31 -5.01
C GLU A 118 -7.62 6.55 -5.16
N VAL A 119 -7.61 5.23 -4.93
CA VAL A 119 -8.79 4.33 -5.05
C VAL A 119 -9.01 3.46 -3.83
N THR A 120 -8.49 3.85 -2.68
CA THR A 120 -8.61 3.06 -1.45
C THR A 120 -9.28 3.84 -0.31
N PRO A 121 -10.01 3.15 0.56
CA PRO A 121 -10.65 3.73 1.75
C PRO A 121 -9.67 3.80 2.94
N PHE A 122 -8.36 3.86 2.69
CA PHE A 122 -7.32 3.80 3.71
C PHE A 122 -6.53 5.10 3.77
N ALA A 123 -6.02 5.41 4.96
CA ALA A 123 -5.03 6.45 5.17
C ALA A 123 -4.12 6.08 6.35
N VAL A 124 -2.81 6.13 6.17
CA VAL A 124 -1.84 5.86 7.23
C VAL A 124 -1.31 7.19 7.76
N ILE A 125 -1.41 7.40 9.06
CA ILE A 125 -0.94 8.60 9.73
C ILE A 125 -0.12 8.23 10.95
N THR A 126 0.93 9.00 11.23
CA THR A 126 1.77 8.80 12.41
C THR A 126 1.33 9.73 13.54
N ASP A 127 1.07 9.18 14.70
CA ASP A 127 0.98 9.99 15.93
C ASP A 127 2.40 10.26 16.43
N GLU A 128 2.82 11.51 16.34
CA GLU A 128 4.18 11.92 16.73
C GLU A 128 4.46 11.82 18.22
N GLN A 129 3.43 11.76 19.07
CA GLN A 129 3.59 11.63 20.52
C GLN A 129 3.95 10.21 20.93
N SER A 130 3.29 9.24 20.33
CA SER A 130 3.53 7.81 20.59
C SER A 130 4.52 7.18 19.60
N GLY A 131 4.80 7.81 18.45
CA GLY A 131 5.58 7.25 17.35
C GLY A 131 4.85 6.13 16.59
N VAL A 132 3.58 5.90 16.89
CA VAL A 132 2.79 4.81 16.32
C VAL A 132 2.15 5.23 15.00
N LYS A 133 2.25 4.36 13.99
CA LYS A 133 1.53 4.51 12.72
C LYS A 133 0.15 3.86 12.83
N TYR A 134 -0.88 4.65 12.56
CA TYR A 134 -2.27 4.22 12.58
C TYR A 134 -2.81 4.09 11.15
N PRO A 135 -3.12 2.90 10.68
CA PRO A 135 -3.88 2.71 9.45
C PRO A 135 -5.37 2.95 9.73
N LEU A 136 -5.89 4.09 9.29
CA LEU A 136 -7.32 4.34 9.31
C LEU A 136 -7.95 3.69 8.07
N ALA A 137 -9.11 3.09 8.27
CA ALA A 137 -9.84 2.44 7.20
C ALA A 137 -11.35 2.66 7.38
N ASP A 138 -11.93 3.35 6.43
CA ASP A 138 -13.40 3.50 6.32
C ASP A 138 -13.76 3.90 4.89
N TYR A 139 -14.91 3.44 4.39
CA TYR A 139 -15.38 3.78 3.04
C TYR A 139 -15.60 5.28 2.85
N GLU A 140 -15.83 6.03 3.92
CA GLU A 140 -15.94 7.50 3.89
C GLU A 140 -14.61 8.19 3.50
N LEU A 141 -13.46 7.51 3.64
CA LEU A 141 -12.14 8.01 3.19
C LEU A 141 -11.89 7.80 1.70
N MET A 142 -12.79 7.13 0.98
CA MET A 142 -12.65 6.92 -0.46
C MET A 142 -12.69 8.24 -1.22
N PRO A 143 -11.69 8.57 -2.05
CA PRO A 143 -11.75 9.74 -2.92
C PRO A 143 -13.00 9.72 -3.82
N ASN A 144 -13.60 10.89 -4.03
CA ASN A 144 -14.74 11.01 -4.95
C ASN A 144 -14.31 10.83 -6.40
N MET A 145 -13.04 11.17 -6.73
CA MET A 145 -12.45 11.03 -8.06
C MET A 145 -10.97 10.72 -7.95
N ALA A 146 -10.48 9.83 -8.80
CA ALA A 146 -9.05 9.62 -9.05
C ALA A 146 -8.71 10.10 -10.46
N ILE A 147 -7.65 10.91 -10.59
CA ILE A 147 -7.10 11.33 -11.90
C ILE A 147 -5.73 10.66 -12.01
N VAL A 148 -5.68 9.60 -12.80
CA VAL A 148 -4.46 8.80 -13.01
C VAL A 148 -3.80 9.25 -14.32
N ASP A 149 -2.86 10.19 -14.18
CA ASP A 149 -2.14 10.80 -15.29
C ASP A 149 -0.66 10.38 -15.27
N ALA A 150 -0.23 9.68 -16.30
CA ALA A 150 1.14 9.20 -16.41
C ALA A 150 2.17 10.33 -16.47
N ASP A 151 1.80 11.51 -16.97
CA ASP A 151 2.69 12.66 -17.02
C ASP A 151 3.15 13.10 -15.64
N MET A 152 2.32 12.89 -14.61
CA MET A 152 2.66 13.17 -13.22
C MET A 152 3.75 12.21 -12.66
N MET A 153 4.01 11.10 -13.34
CA MET A 153 4.94 10.04 -12.90
C MET A 153 6.18 9.91 -13.81
N MET A 154 6.22 10.65 -14.94
CA MET A 154 7.28 10.47 -15.97
C MET A 154 8.69 10.57 -15.40
N ASN A 155 8.93 11.50 -14.49
CA ASN A 155 10.23 11.78 -13.92
C ASN A 155 10.46 11.11 -12.55
N ALA A 156 9.63 10.13 -12.18
CA ALA A 156 9.83 9.39 -10.92
C ALA A 156 11.21 8.72 -10.90
N PRO A 157 12.01 8.90 -9.82
CA PRO A 157 13.35 8.29 -9.71
C PRO A 157 13.28 6.76 -9.73
N LYS A 158 14.37 6.11 -10.15
CA LYS A 158 14.47 4.64 -10.20
C LYS A 158 14.13 3.98 -8.86
N GLY A 159 14.63 4.52 -7.75
CA GLY A 159 14.35 3.99 -6.41
C GLY A 159 12.87 4.07 -6.03
N LEU A 160 12.18 5.16 -6.39
CA LEU A 160 10.74 5.28 -6.19
C LEU A 160 9.99 4.32 -7.13
N THR A 161 10.38 4.25 -8.40
CA THR A 161 9.76 3.37 -9.39
C THR A 161 9.84 1.90 -8.96
N SER A 162 11.01 1.44 -8.48
CA SER A 162 11.20 0.07 -8.02
C SER A 162 10.40 -0.23 -6.75
N ALA A 163 10.53 0.63 -5.73
CA ALA A 163 9.85 0.43 -4.46
C ALA A 163 8.32 0.46 -4.62
N SER A 164 7.78 1.44 -5.35
CA SER A 164 6.33 1.53 -5.56
C SER A 164 5.80 0.43 -6.48
N GLY A 165 6.55 0.06 -7.52
CA GLY A 165 6.12 -1.01 -8.44
C GLY A 165 6.07 -2.39 -7.80
N ILE A 166 7.07 -2.74 -6.96
CA ILE A 166 7.06 -4.01 -6.23
C ILE A 166 6.03 -4.02 -5.10
N ASP A 167 5.71 -2.86 -4.55
CA ASP A 167 4.60 -2.71 -3.60
C ASP A 167 3.26 -3.10 -4.25
N ALA A 168 3.00 -2.64 -5.47
CA ALA A 168 1.82 -3.03 -6.24
C ALA A 168 1.77 -4.55 -6.53
N VAL A 169 2.92 -5.24 -6.70
CA VAL A 169 2.97 -6.71 -6.76
C VAL A 169 2.47 -7.32 -5.45
N SER A 170 2.95 -6.81 -4.32
CA SER A 170 2.54 -7.28 -3.00
C SER A 170 1.05 -7.05 -2.74
N HIS A 171 0.54 -5.87 -3.10
CA HIS A 171 -0.89 -5.55 -3.04
C HIS A 171 -1.74 -6.56 -3.81
N ALA A 172 -1.36 -6.84 -5.06
CA ALA A 172 -2.12 -7.75 -5.91
C ALA A 172 -2.09 -9.19 -5.40
N LEU A 173 -0.94 -9.69 -4.97
CA LEU A 173 -0.79 -11.07 -4.45
C LEU A 173 -1.49 -11.26 -3.12
N GLU A 174 -1.42 -10.28 -2.21
CA GLU A 174 -2.16 -10.35 -0.97
C GLU A 174 -3.68 -10.22 -1.20
N ALA A 175 -4.13 -9.35 -2.10
CA ALA A 175 -5.54 -9.25 -2.46
C ALA A 175 -6.11 -10.58 -3.01
N ILE A 176 -5.31 -11.32 -3.80
CA ILE A 176 -5.69 -12.66 -4.29
C ILE A 176 -5.82 -13.65 -3.13
N ALA A 177 -4.89 -13.62 -2.18
CA ALA A 177 -4.86 -14.57 -1.07
C ALA A 177 -5.83 -14.21 0.06
N ALA A 178 -6.19 -12.95 0.21
CA ALA A 178 -6.98 -12.43 1.33
C ALA A 178 -8.36 -13.08 1.44
N MET A 179 -8.86 -13.17 2.65
CA MET A 179 -10.15 -13.84 2.95
C MET A 179 -11.38 -13.16 2.37
N LEU A 180 -11.27 -11.88 2.00
CA LEU A 180 -12.35 -11.12 1.35
C LEU A 180 -12.21 -11.09 -0.18
N ALA A 181 -11.29 -11.86 -0.76
CA ALA A 181 -11.11 -11.96 -2.20
C ALA A 181 -12.38 -12.43 -2.92
N THR A 182 -12.58 -11.92 -4.12
CA THR A 182 -13.72 -12.21 -5.00
C THR A 182 -13.26 -12.31 -6.45
N ASP A 183 -14.09 -12.83 -7.34
CA ASP A 183 -13.81 -12.86 -8.78
C ASP A 183 -13.49 -11.48 -9.35
N PHE A 184 -14.09 -10.42 -8.81
CA PHE A 184 -13.81 -9.03 -9.22
C PHE A 184 -12.41 -8.59 -8.79
N THR A 185 -12.04 -8.85 -7.55
CA THR A 185 -10.71 -8.49 -7.03
C THR A 185 -9.61 -9.32 -7.70
N ASP A 186 -9.88 -10.59 -7.97
CA ASP A 186 -8.96 -11.49 -8.67
C ASP A 186 -8.69 -11.03 -10.10
N GLY A 187 -9.75 -10.63 -10.82
CA GLY A 187 -9.61 -10.11 -12.17
C GLY A 187 -8.71 -8.86 -12.24
N LEU A 188 -8.92 -7.92 -11.30
CA LEU A 188 -8.10 -6.71 -11.19
C LEU A 188 -6.65 -7.03 -10.79
N ALA A 189 -6.45 -7.88 -9.78
CA ALA A 189 -5.14 -8.24 -9.26
C ALA A 189 -4.29 -9.00 -10.29
N LYS A 190 -4.87 -10.00 -10.97
CA LYS A 190 -4.17 -10.77 -12.03
C LYS A 190 -3.77 -9.88 -13.20
N GLN A 191 -4.67 -9.00 -13.67
CA GLN A 191 -4.36 -8.08 -14.74
C GLN A 191 -3.29 -7.07 -14.32
N SER A 192 -3.34 -6.57 -13.09
CA SER A 192 -2.30 -5.73 -12.51
C SER A 192 -0.94 -6.42 -12.55
N LEU A 193 -0.84 -7.64 -12.03
CA LEU A 193 0.40 -8.43 -12.03
C LEU A 193 0.97 -8.59 -13.44
N LYS A 194 0.14 -8.99 -14.41
CA LYS A 194 0.57 -9.13 -15.80
C LYS A 194 1.19 -7.85 -16.34
N MET A 195 0.57 -6.72 -16.07
CA MET A 195 1.07 -5.43 -16.52
C MET A 195 2.38 -5.05 -15.78
N ILE A 196 2.48 -5.30 -14.48
CA ILE A 196 3.68 -4.99 -13.70
C ILE A 196 4.87 -5.81 -14.20
N PHE A 197 4.71 -7.12 -14.40
CA PHE A 197 5.79 -7.98 -14.89
C PHE A 197 6.30 -7.55 -16.27
N GLU A 198 5.44 -7.01 -17.13
CA GLU A 198 5.82 -6.52 -18.45
C GLU A 198 6.44 -5.11 -18.43
N TYR A 199 5.87 -4.19 -17.65
CA TYR A 199 6.18 -2.76 -17.78
C TYR A 199 7.05 -2.20 -16.66
N LEU A 200 7.12 -2.81 -15.47
CA LEU A 200 7.94 -2.29 -14.38
C LEU A 200 9.45 -2.26 -14.73
N PRO A 201 10.04 -3.31 -15.34
CA PRO A 201 11.44 -3.23 -15.76
C PRO A 201 11.69 -2.10 -16.77
N ARG A 202 10.78 -1.90 -17.72
CA ARG A 202 10.88 -0.82 -18.70
C ARG A 202 10.77 0.56 -18.05
N ALA A 203 9.82 0.76 -17.14
CA ALA A 203 9.64 1.99 -16.39
C ALA A 203 10.85 2.29 -15.48
N TYR A 204 11.48 1.27 -14.93
CA TYR A 204 12.70 1.38 -14.14
C TYR A 204 13.91 1.76 -14.99
N ASP A 205 14.10 1.11 -16.13
CA ASP A 205 15.28 1.31 -16.98
C ASP A 205 15.23 2.66 -17.71
N ASN A 206 14.09 3.03 -18.28
CA ASN A 206 13.96 4.17 -19.17
C ASN A 206 12.67 4.98 -18.97
N GLY A 207 12.11 4.99 -17.78
CA GLY A 207 10.81 5.61 -17.48
C GLY A 207 10.61 7.03 -18.03
N PRO A 208 11.59 7.95 -17.92
CA PRO A 208 11.45 9.32 -18.47
C PRO A 208 11.22 9.38 -19.99
N ASN A 209 11.58 8.32 -20.73
CA ASN A 209 11.44 8.25 -22.18
C ASN A 209 10.49 7.11 -22.64
N ASP A 210 9.80 6.45 -21.70
CA ASP A 210 8.85 5.39 -22.01
C ASP A 210 7.46 5.70 -21.41
N PRO A 211 6.69 6.61 -22.05
CA PRO A 211 5.38 7.01 -21.53
C PRO A 211 4.40 5.84 -21.48
N VAL A 212 4.55 4.85 -22.38
CA VAL A 212 3.70 3.65 -22.35
C VAL A 212 3.95 2.84 -21.09
N ALA A 213 5.21 2.62 -20.72
CA ALA A 213 5.52 1.90 -19.49
C ALA A 213 5.02 2.65 -18.25
N ARG A 214 5.16 3.97 -18.20
CA ARG A 214 4.63 4.81 -17.11
C ARG A 214 3.12 4.72 -17.01
N GLU A 215 2.40 4.86 -18.12
CA GLU A 215 0.94 4.75 -18.16
C GLU A 215 0.48 3.36 -17.70
N LYS A 216 1.12 2.29 -18.21
CA LYS A 216 0.75 0.91 -17.82
C LYS A 216 1.04 0.64 -16.35
N MET A 217 2.13 1.16 -15.80
CA MET A 217 2.42 1.05 -14.38
C MET A 217 1.42 1.84 -13.52
N ALA A 218 1.04 3.05 -13.94
CA ALA A 218 0.00 3.82 -13.27
C ALA A 218 -1.32 3.05 -13.20
N HIS A 219 -1.78 2.52 -14.34
CA HIS A 219 -2.98 1.69 -14.40
C HIS A 219 -2.87 0.43 -13.54
N ALA A 220 -1.73 -0.27 -13.60
CA ALA A 220 -1.52 -1.50 -12.81
C ALA A 220 -1.58 -1.24 -11.30
N ALA A 221 -0.94 -0.17 -10.83
CA ALA A 221 -0.97 0.22 -9.42
C ALA A 221 -2.39 0.57 -8.96
N THR A 222 -3.14 1.34 -9.77
CA THR A 222 -4.53 1.66 -9.48
C THR A 222 -5.41 0.40 -9.47
N MET A 223 -5.21 -0.56 -10.38
CA MET A 223 -5.94 -1.83 -10.39
C MET A 223 -5.63 -2.68 -9.16
N ALA A 224 -4.36 -2.75 -8.73
CA ALA A 224 -3.98 -3.39 -7.47
C ALA A 224 -4.65 -2.70 -6.27
N GLY A 225 -4.70 -1.36 -6.28
CA GLY A 225 -5.41 -0.55 -5.31
C GLY A 225 -6.89 -0.91 -5.21
N MET A 226 -7.58 -0.97 -6.34
CA MET A 226 -8.99 -1.38 -6.41
C MET A 226 -9.20 -2.81 -5.91
N ALA A 227 -8.26 -3.71 -6.18
CA ALA A 227 -8.33 -5.08 -5.71
C ALA A 227 -8.25 -5.15 -4.18
N PHE A 228 -7.18 -4.61 -3.57
CA PHE A 228 -7.02 -4.72 -2.13
C PHE A 228 -7.96 -3.79 -1.33
N ALA A 229 -8.44 -2.71 -1.91
CA ALA A 229 -9.49 -1.89 -1.29
C ALA A 229 -10.75 -2.71 -0.95
N ASN A 230 -11.02 -3.77 -1.70
CA ASN A 230 -12.16 -4.66 -1.52
C ASN A 230 -11.80 -6.01 -0.89
N ALA A 231 -10.61 -6.57 -1.19
CA ALA A 231 -10.15 -7.85 -0.65
C ALA A 231 -9.41 -7.71 0.68
N PHE A 232 -8.87 -6.54 0.98
CA PHE A 232 -7.90 -6.28 2.03
C PHE A 232 -6.50 -6.82 1.71
N LEU A 233 -5.60 -6.75 2.70
CA LEU A 233 -4.20 -7.20 2.63
C LEU A 233 -3.96 -8.34 3.62
N GLY A 234 -2.72 -8.67 3.91
CA GLY A 234 -2.35 -9.77 4.78
C GLY A 234 -1.09 -9.52 5.60
N VAL A 235 -0.46 -10.60 6.05
CA VAL A 235 0.67 -10.56 6.96
C VAL A 235 1.95 -9.97 6.34
N CYS A 236 2.08 -9.95 5.01
CA CYS A 236 3.20 -9.29 4.35
C CYS A 236 3.24 -7.80 4.69
N HIS A 237 2.14 -7.11 4.51
CA HIS A 237 2.01 -5.70 4.88
C HIS A 237 2.16 -5.49 6.39
N SER A 238 1.57 -6.35 7.22
CA SER A 238 1.73 -6.28 8.67
C SER A 238 3.21 -6.31 9.09
N MET A 239 3.99 -7.18 8.50
CA MET A 239 5.43 -7.31 8.77
C MET A 239 6.22 -6.13 8.16
N ALA A 240 5.88 -5.72 6.96
CA ALA A 240 6.53 -4.60 6.28
C ALA A 240 6.35 -3.26 7.02
N HIS A 241 5.19 -3.01 7.61
CA HIS A 241 4.93 -1.84 8.45
C HIS A 241 5.96 -1.72 9.59
N LYS A 242 6.33 -2.85 10.19
CA LYS A 242 7.28 -2.86 11.33
C LYS A 242 8.72 -2.69 10.86
N LEU A 243 9.11 -3.28 9.72
CA LEU A 243 10.41 -3.01 9.11
C LEU A 243 10.58 -1.52 8.78
N GLY A 244 9.53 -0.89 8.28
CA GLY A 244 9.54 0.56 8.05
C GLY A 244 9.66 1.37 9.35
N ALA A 245 8.88 1.01 10.38
CA ALA A 245 8.86 1.73 11.65
C ALA A 245 10.16 1.61 12.45
N PHE A 246 10.74 0.40 12.55
CA PHE A 246 11.90 0.13 13.38
C PHE A 246 13.24 0.33 12.65
N HIS A 247 13.28 0.09 11.34
CA HIS A 247 14.52 0.08 10.56
C HIS A 247 14.52 1.06 9.38
N HIS A 248 13.47 1.88 9.25
CA HIS A 248 13.35 2.93 8.22
C HIS A 248 13.50 2.43 6.77
N LEU A 249 13.14 1.17 6.51
CA LEU A 249 13.10 0.64 5.16
C LEU A 249 11.93 1.27 4.39
N PRO A 250 12.11 1.64 3.11
CA PRO A 250 11.01 2.08 2.28
C PRO A 250 9.91 1.01 2.21
N HIS A 251 8.65 1.41 2.29
CA HIS A 251 7.51 0.50 2.44
C HIS A 251 7.48 -0.63 1.41
N GLY A 252 7.57 -0.30 0.11
CA GLY A 252 7.58 -1.34 -0.93
C GLY A 252 8.80 -2.25 -0.90
N VAL A 253 9.97 -1.74 -0.46
CA VAL A 253 11.15 -2.57 -0.22
C VAL A 253 10.91 -3.55 0.92
N ALA A 254 10.33 -3.08 2.02
CA ALA A 254 9.98 -3.93 3.16
C ALA A 254 9.01 -5.05 2.76
N ASN A 255 7.97 -4.73 1.97
CA ASN A 255 7.06 -5.73 1.39
C ASN A 255 7.82 -6.72 0.50
N ALA A 256 8.67 -6.26 -0.40
CA ALA A 256 9.45 -7.14 -1.29
C ALA A 256 10.33 -8.14 -0.54
N LEU A 257 10.91 -7.73 0.59
CA LEU A 257 11.76 -8.58 1.42
C LEU A 257 11.00 -9.66 2.19
N MET A 258 9.72 -9.42 2.47
CA MET A 258 8.86 -10.37 3.18
C MET A 258 8.04 -11.27 2.24
N LEU A 259 7.86 -10.85 0.99
CA LEU A 259 6.87 -11.43 0.08
C LEU A 259 7.06 -12.94 -0.14
N ASP A 260 8.27 -13.40 -0.42
CA ASP A 260 8.54 -14.81 -0.74
C ASP A 260 8.25 -15.73 0.46
N GLU A 261 8.65 -15.29 1.65
CA GLU A 261 8.37 -16.00 2.90
C GLU A 261 6.88 -16.11 3.15
N VAL A 262 6.14 -15.01 2.91
CA VAL A 262 4.70 -14.98 3.11
C VAL A 262 3.96 -15.84 2.06
N LEU A 263 4.41 -15.85 0.80
CA LEU A 263 3.82 -16.73 -0.22
C LEU A 263 3.95 -18.21 0.17
N ARG A 264 5.15 -18.63 0.60
CA ARG A 264 5.39 -20.00 1.10
C ARG A 264 4.57 -20.31 2.35
N PHE A 265 4.53 -19.37 3.29
CA PHE A 265 3.74 -19.50 4.51
C PHE A 265 2.26 -19.68 4.22
N ASN A 266 1.69 -18.85 3.37
CA ASN A 266 0.26 -18.90 3.03
C ASN A 266 -0.12 -20.14 2.22
N ALA A 267 0.79 -20.65 1.39
CA ALA A 267 0.57 -21.82 0.53
C ALA A 267 0.79 -23.16 1.24
N ALA A 268 1.41 -23.16 2.43
CA ALA A 268 1.70 -24.40 3.14
C ALA A 268 0.42 -25.10 3.61
N GLU A 269 0.36 -26.44 3.45
CA GLU A 269 -0.71 -27.26 4.01
C GLU A 269 -0.63 -27.25 5.54
N VAL A 270 -1.70 -26.75 6.16
CA VAL A 270 -1.84 -26.78 7.62
C VAL A 270 -3.22 -27.28 8.00
N PRO A 271 -3.31 -28.33 8.80
CA PRO A 271 -4.57 -29.01 9.05
C PRO A 271 -5.56 -28.24 9.93
N THR A 272 -5.17 -27.13 10.57
CA THR A 272 -5.96 -26.58 11.69
C THR A 272 -6.09 -25.07 11.74
N LYS A 273 -5.37 -24.28 10.93
CA LYS A 273 -5.43 -22.83 11.01
C LYS A 273 -6.15 -22.27 9.79
N MET A 274 -7.39 -21.92 10.02
CA MET A 274 -8.21 -21.17 9.08
C MET A 274 -8.17 -19.68 9.43
N GLY A 275 -8.69 -18.84 8.54
CA GLY A 275 -8.86 -17.42 8.82
C GLY A 275 -9.86 -17.15 9.95
N THR A 276 -10.00 -15.87 10.29
CA THR A 276 -10.89 -15.41 11.37
C THR A 276 -12.37 -15.40 10.99
N PHE A 277 -12.71 -15.60 9.70
CA PHE A 277 -14.10 -15.57 9.23
C PHE A 277 -14.69 -17.00 9.24
N PRO A 278 -15.80 -17.22 9.98
CA PRO A 278 -16.40 -18.55 10.12
C PRO A 278 -16.89 -19.18 8.80
N GLN A 279 -17.16 -18.38 7.80
CA GLN A 279 -17.60 -18.83 6.48
C GLN A 279 -16.47 -19.30 5.56
N TYR A 280 -15.23 -19.20 6.02
CA TYR A 280 -14.06 -19.61 5.25
C TYR A 280 -13.69 -21.05 5.59
N ASP A 281 -14.10 -22.00 4.74
CA ASP A 281 -13.98 -23.42 5.04
C ASP A 281 -12.53 -23.91 4.98
N HIS A 282 -11.81 -23.56 3.90
CA HIS A 282 -10.41 -23.96 3.69
C HIS A 282 -9.64 -22.88 2.94
N PRO A 283 -8.39 -22.59 3.33
CA PRO A 283 -7.51 -21.75 2.54
C PRO A 283 -7.06 -22.51 1.28
N HIS A 284 -7.46 -22.03 0.11
CA HIS A 284 -7.05 -22.54 -1.20
C HIS A 284 -5.87 -21.75 -1.78
N THR A 285 -4.99 -21.26 -0.93
CA THR A 285 -3.98 -20.28 -1.32
C THR A 285 -2.96 -20.83 -2.31
N LEU A 286 -2.54 -22.09 -2.16
CA LEU A 286 -1.63 -22.73 -3.11
C LEU A 286 -2.25 -22.79 -4.52
N GLU A 287 -3.50 -23.22 -4.62
CA GLU A 287 -4.23 -23.28 -5.88
C GLU A 287 -4.40 -21.89 -6.50
N ARG A 288 -4.70 -20.88 -5.68
CA ARG A 288 -4.86 -19.49 -6.13
C ARG A 288 -3.55 -18.89 -6.65
N TYR A 289 -2.42 -19.16 -6.01
CA TYR A 289 -1.10 -18.77 -6.51
C TYR A 289 -0.69 -19.52 -7.77
N ALA A 290 -1.04 -20.81 -7.87
CA ALA A 290 -0.83 -21.59 -9.08
C ALA A 290 -1.62 -21.03 -10.27
N ASP A 291 -2.85 -20.58 -10.05
CA ASP A 291 -3.68 -19.92 -11.06
C ASP A 291 -3.08 -18.56 -11.50
N VAL A 292 -2.47 -17.81 -10.59
CA VAL A 292 -1.69 -16.61 -10.95
C VAL A 292 -0.50 -16.98 -11.84
N ALA A 293 0.24 -18.04 -11.49
CA ALA A 293 1.36 -18.52 -12.31
C ALA A 293 0.91 -18.89 -13.72
N ASP A 294 -0.21 -19.61 -13.86
CA ASP A 294 -0.81 -19.95 -15.15
C ASP A 294 -1.20 -18.69 -15.94
N TYR A 295 -1.83 -17.72 -15.29
CA TYR A 295 -2.23 -16.46 -15.92
C TYR A 295 -1.03 -15.65 -16.44
N LEU A 296 0.10 -15.71 -15.74
CA LEU A 296 1.38 -15.12 -16.16
C LEU A 296 2.12 -15.96 -17.20
N GLY A 297 1.64 -17.16 -17.54
CA GLY A 297 2.27 -18.06 -18.49
C GLY A 297 3.49 -18.82 -17.94
N LEU A 298 3.64 -18.85 -16.61
CA LEU A 298 4.71 -19.58 -15.94
C LEU A 298 4.45 -21.09 -15.96
N LYS A 299 5.51 -21.90 -15.87
CA LYS A 299 5.41 -23.36 -16.04
C LYS A 299 5.58 -24.09 -14.70
N GLY A 300 4.83 -25.17 -14.53
CA GLY A 300 4.92 -26.11 -13.41
C GLY A 300 4.05 -27.30 -13.69
N LYS A 301 4.41 -28.49 -13.20
CA LYS A 301 3.66 -29.75 -13.40
C LYS A 301 2.51 -29.88 -12.41
N ASN A 302 2.60 -29.19 -11.29
CA ASN A 302 1.62 -29.17 -10.21
C ASN A 302 1.64 -27.78 -9.55
N ASP A 303 0.73 -27.54 -8.63
CA ASP A 303 0.56 -26.23 -7.99
C ASP A 303 1.78 -25.80 -7.19
N SER A 304 2.47 -26.74 -6.53
CA SER A 304 3.71 -26.43 -5.80
C SER A 304 4.84 -25.98 -6.73
N GLU A 305 5.03 -26.64 -7.88
CA GLU A 305 6.01 -26.21 -8.88
C GLU A 305 5.64 -24.87 -9.51
N LYS A 306 4.34 -24.58 -9.70
CA LYS A 306 3.85 -23.30 -10.18
C LYS A 306 4.09 -22.18 -9.18
N LEU A 307 3.89 -22.43 -7.88
CA LEU A 307 4.24 -21.48 -6.82
C LEU A 307 5.74 -21.16 -6.85
N GLU A 308 6.60 -22.17 -6.92
CA GLU A 308 8.05 -21.90 -6.99
C GLU A 308 8.44 -21.13 -8.26
N SER A 309 7.77 -21.39 -9.38
CA SER A 309 7.95 -20.61 -10.61
C SER A 309 7.48 -19.16 -10.46
N LEU A 310 6.41 -18.92 -9.73
CA LEU A 310 5.93 -17.57 -9.42
C LEU A 310 6.94 -16.82 -8.54
N ILE A 311 7.43 -17.45 -7.48
CA ILE A 311 8.44 -16.87 -6.59
C ILE A 311 9.73 -16.57 -7.37
N ALA A 312 10.20 -17.50 -8.20
CA ALA A 312 11.38 -17.28 -9.04
C ALA A 312 11.20 -16.11 -10.02
N ALA A 313 10.00 -15.94 -10.59
CA ALA A 313 9.70 -14.81 -11.46
C ALA A 313 9.67 -13.48 -10.69
N ILE A 314 9.18 -13.48 -9.45
CA ILE A 314 9.22 -12.31 -8.55
C ILE A 314 10.67 -11.96 -8.19
N ASP A 315 11.50 -12.94 -7.88
CA ASP A 315 12.92 -12.74 -7.59
C ASP A 315 13.67 -12.17 -8.79
N GLU A 316 13.42 -12.69 -9.99
CA GLU A 316 13.98 -12.13 -11.23
C GLU A 316 13.53 -10.67 -11.44
N LEU A 317 12.26 -10.37 -11.16
CA LEU A 317 11.75 -9.00 -11.22
C LEU A 317 12.45 -8.09 -10.22
N LYS A 318 12.59 -8.51 -8.95
CA LYS A 318 13.31 -7.79 -7.89
C LYS A 318 14.75 -7.48 -8.32
N GLU A 319 15.45 -8.47 -8.87
CA GLU A 319 16.83 -8.29 -9.35
C GLU A 319 16.90 -7.26 -10.48
N LYS A 320 16.01 -7.32 -11.46
CA LYS A 320 15.94 -6.37 -12.59
C LYS A 320 15.72 -4.92 -12.14
N ILE A 321 14.98 -4.71 -11.08
CA ILE A 321 14.66 -3.37 -10.56
C ILE A 321 15.53 -2.95 -9.37
N GLY A 322 16.60 -3.70 -9.09
CA GLY A 322 17.61 -3.34 -8.09
C GLY A 322 17.19 -3.51 -6.64
N ILE A 323 16.19 -4.33 -6.34
CA ILE A 323 15.82 -4.72 -4.97
C ILE A 323 16.84 -5.74 -4.46
N LYS A 324 17.39 -5.49 -3.28
CA LYS A 324 18.36 -6.39 -2.65
C LYS A 324 17.67 -7.58 -2.01
N LYS A 325 18.44 -8.67 -1.78
CA LYS A 325 17.86 -9.97 -1.40
C LYS A 325 17.43 -10.07 0.06
N THR A 326 18.14 -9.39 0.97
CA THR A 326 17.94 -9.58 2.41
C THR A 326 17.81 -8.25 3.14
N ILE A 327 17.20 -8.27 4.32
CA ILE A 327 17.12 -7.11 5.22
C ILE A 327 18.54 -6.62 5.56
N ARG A 328 19.48 -7.55 5.78
CA ARG A 328 20.91 -7.24 6.06
C ARG A 328 21.56 -6.44 4.93
N ASP A 329 21.25 -6.75 3.66
CA ASP A 329 21.82 -6.06 2.52
C ASP A 329 21.45 -4.57 2.46
N TYR A 330 20.36 -4.17 3.12
CA TYR A 330 19.98 -2.77 3.28
C TYR A 330 20.69 -2.05 4.44
N GLY A 331 21.65 -2.73 5.09
CA GLY A 331 22.47 -2.15 6.15
C GLY A 331 21.84 -2.16 7.54
N VAL A 332 20.79 -2.94 7.74
CA VAL A 332 20.19 -3.15 9.07
C VAL A 332 21.16 -3.94 9.93
N ASP A 333 21.62 -3.35 11.02
CA ASP A 333 22.56 -3.98 11.94
C ASP A 333 21.92 -5.19 12.64
N GLU A 334 22.68 -6.30 12.70
CA GLU A 334 22.17 -7.57 13.24
C GLU A 334 21.74 -7.48 14.70
N LYS A 335 22.53 -6.77 15.51
CA LYS A 335 22.20 -6.62 16.92
C LYS A 335 20.93 -5.80 17.09
N VAL A 336 20.81 -4.67 16.38
CA VAL A 336 19.62 -3.82 16.43
C VAL A 336 18.39 -4.58 15.93
N PHE A 337 18.54 -5.37 14.87
CA PHE A 337 17.45 -6.20 14.33
C PHE A 337 16.99 -7.25 15.37
N LEU A 338 17.91 -7.96 16.00
CA LEU A 338 17.57 -8.97 17.01
C LEU A 338 17.01 -8.35 18.28
N ASP A 339 17.50 -7.20 18.71
CA ASP A 339 17.01 -6.48 19.89
C ASP A 339 15.55 -5.98 19.71
N THR A 340 15.13 -5.69 18.47
CA THR A 340 13.78 -5.19 18.15
C THR A 340 12.83 -6.28 17.62
N LEU A 341 13.33 -7.49 17.37
CA LEU A 341 12.60 -8.54 16.66
C LEU A 341 11.30 -8.96 17.39
N ASP A 342 11.34 -9.12 18.69
CA ASP A 342 10.16 -9.58 19.45
C ASP A 342 9.06 -8.49 19.46
N ASP A 343 9.43 -7.22 19.56
CA ASP A 343 8.48 -6.10 19.46
C ASP A 343 7.87 -6.00 18.06
N MET A 344 8.68 -6.20 17.00
CA MET A 344 8.17 -6.24 15.63
C MET A 344 7.19 -7.40 15.43
N VAL A 345 7.48 -8.57 16.00
CA VAL A 345 6.62 -9.76 15.90
C VAL A 345 5.28 -9.51 16.58
N GLU A 346 5.28 -9.00 17.82
CA GLU A 346 4.06 -8.70 18.56
C GLU A 346 3.20 -7.67 17.81
N GLN A 347 3.81 -6.58 17.36
CA GLN A 347 3.10 -5.54 16.62
C GLN A 347 2.61 -5.99 15.24
N ALA A 348 3.35 -6.87 14.54
CA ALA A 348 2.89 -7.43 13.27
C ALA A 348 1.72 -8.42 13.48
N PHE A 349 1.79 -9.25 14.53
CA PHE A 349 0.68 -10.13 14.90
C PHE A 349 -0.61 -9.34 15.16
N ASP A 350 -0.46 -8.19 15.78
CA ASP A 350 -1.55 -7.30 16.20
C ASP A 350 -1.97 -6.29 15.10
N ASP A 351 -1.29 -6.27 13.96
CA ASP A 351 -1.57 -5.33 12.86
C ASP A 351 -2.93 -5.64 12.22
N GLN A 352 -3.59 -4.58 11.73
CA GLN A 352 -4.92 -4.67 11.12
C GLN A 352 -4.96 -5.64 9.92
N CYS A 353 -3.88 -5.71 9.13
CA CYS A 353 -3.81 -6.53 7.93
C CYS A 353 -3.72 -8.03 8.25
N THR A 354 -3.13 -8.41 9.38
CA THR A 354 -2.96 -9.82 9.78
C THR A 354 -4.31 -10.56 9.88
N GLY A 355 -5.37 -9.85 10.29
CA GLY A 355 -6.71 -10.42 10.43
C GLY A 355 -7.33 -10.92 9.12
N ALA A 356 -6.93 -10.38 7.97
CA ALA A 356 -7.45 -10.78 6.65
C ALA A 356 -6.55 -11.82 5.93
N ASN A 357 -5.41 -12.19 6.53
CA ASN A 357 -4.52 -13.19 5.96
C ASN A 357 -5.21 -14.57 5.88
N PRO A 358 -5.05 -15.35 4.80
CA PRO A 358 -5.75 -16.63 4.63
C PRO A 358 -5.38 -17.66 5.70
N ARG A 359 -4.15 -17.59 6.20
CA ARG A 359 -3.64 -18.39 7.29
C ARG A 359 -3.24 -17.49 8.44
N TYR A 360 -3.93 -17.59 9.59
CA TYR A 360 -3.59 -16.77 10.75
C TYR A 360 -2.26 -17.24 11.36
N PRO A 361 -1.22 -16.38 11.43
CA PRO A 361 0.10 -16.80 11.86
C PRO A 361 0.20 -16.94 13.37
N LEU A 362 1.12 -17.80 13.84
CA LEU A 362 1.64 -17.74 15.20
C LEU A 362 2.76 -16.69 15.28
N MET A 363 2.98 -16.10 16.44
CA MET A 363 4.11 -15.18 16.65
C MET A 363 5.46 -15.84 16.31
N SER A 364 5.63 -17.14 16.64
CA SER A 364 6.83 -17.89 16.27
C SER A 364 7.02 -18.04 14.76
N GLU A 365 5.94 -18.11 13.98
CA GLU A 365 5.99 -18.18 12.52
C GLU A 365 6.37 -16.82 11.93
N ILE A 366 5.80 -15.72 12.45
CA ILE A 366 6.19 -14.35 12.05
C ILE A 366 7.68 -14.13 12.36
N LYS A 367 8.13 -14.53 13.55
CA LYS A 367 9.54 -14.44 13.95
C LYS A 367 10.45 -15.19 12.99
N GLN A 368 10.06 -16.41 12.59
CA GLN A 368 10.86 -17.21 11.66
C GLN A 368 10.92 -16.56 10.27
N MET A 369 9.82 -16.02 9.73
CA MET A 369 9.81 -15.31 8.45
C MET A 369 10.73 -14.09 8.48
N TYR A 370 10.75 -13.29 9.56
CA TYR A 370 11.69 -12.18 9.70
C TYR A 370 13.15 -12.65 9.71
N LEU A 371 13.46 -13.73 10.44
CA LEU A 371 14.81 -14.30 10.49
C LEU A 371 15.24 -14.82 9.12
N ASN A 372 14.36 -15.50 8.39
CA ASN A 372 14.64 -15.97 7.03
C ASN A 372 14.94 -14.80 6.09
N ALA A 373 14.11 -13.76 6.10
CA ALA A 373 14.30 -12.56 5.28
C ALA A 373 15.58 -11.78 5.66
N TYR A 374 15.99 -11.82 6.92
CA TYR A 374 17.24 -11.19 7.37
C TYR A 374 18.49 -11.95 6.88
N TYR A 375 18.49 -13.28 6.99
CA TYR A 375 19.65 -14.12 6.68
C TYR A 375 19.67 -14.69 5.24
N GLY A 376 18.57 -14.61 4.49
CA GLY A 376 18.43 -15.16 3.14
C GLY A 376 18.34 -16.70 3.16
N LYS A 377 17.52 -17.26 4.00
CA LYS A 377 17.39 -18.73 4.19
C LYS A 377 16.17 -19.27 3.47
#